data_ef8255bb91de5eda9995257e40b0670f
#
_entry.id   ef8255bb91de5eda9995257e40b0670f
#
_cell.length_a   1.000
_cell.length_b   1.000
_cell.length_c   1.000
_cell.angle_alpha   90.00
_cell.angle_beta   90.00
_cell.angle_gamma   90.00
#
_symmetry.space_group_name_H-M   'P 1'
#
loop_
_entity.id
_entity.type
_entity.pdbx_description
1 polymer ?
#
loop_
_entity_poly.entity_id
_entity_poly.type
_entity_poly.pdbx_seq_one_letter_code
_entity_poly.pdbx_strand_id
1 'polypeptide(L)'
;VVRAPGFDDPGCIGAACELVARHAHELAAVVVEPLVQGAAGMQLRPPHEFAALGAACAQHDVLLICDEVATGFGRTGTLFASEQCGLRPDLMTLGKGITGGYLAMAATVANDRVYRQFLGEDLGARTLYHGHSYSGNALAAAVALAHLRLFDDWDVLANVVARAAQVTELLDDLV
;
A
#
# COMPACT_ATOMS: atom_id res chain seq x y z
N VAL A 1 -5.17 -10.92 -16.65
CA VAL A 1 -4.40 -10.77 -15.40
C VAL A 1 -3.22 -11.73 -15.44
N VAL A 2 -2.00 -11.20 -15.29
CA VAL A 2 -0.77 -11.96 -15.13
C VAL A 2 -0.47 -12.07 -13.63
N ARG A 3 0.00 -13.23 -13.15
CA ARG A 3 0.33 -13.43 -11.74
C ARG A 3 1.80 -13.80 -11.59
N ALA A 4 2.50 -13.10 -10.71
CA ALA A 4 3.83 -13.49 -10.23
C ALA A 4 3.70 -14.56 -9.14
N PRO A 5 4.78 -15.31 -8.84
CA PRO A 5 4.84 -16.17 -7.65
C PRO A 5 4.56 -15.39 -6.36
N GLY A 6 4.05 -16.07 -5.34
CA GLY A 6 3.83 -15.49 -4.01
C GLY A 6 5.13 -15.30 -3.23
N PHE A 7 5.06 -14.67 -2.06
CA PHE A 7 6.24 -14.39 -1.22
C PHE A 7 6.86 -15.63 -0.57
N ASP A 8 6.22 -16.78 -0.67
CA ASP A 8 6.79 -18.10 -0.35
C ASP A 8 7.91 -18.52 -1.31
N ASP A 9 7.94 -17.96 -2.53
CA ASP A 9 9.03 -18.13 -3.48
C ASP A 9 10.10 -17.04 -3.29
N PRO A 10 11.35 -17.39 -2.92
CA PRO A 10 12.44 -16.43 -2.79
C PRO A 10 12.73 -15.60 -4.04
N GLY A 11 12.41 -16.13 -5.23
CA GLY A 11 12.59 -15.46 -6.52
C GLY A 11 11.42 -14.57 -6.96
N CYS A 12 10.36 -14.45 -6.16
CA CYS A 12 9.08 -13.83 -6.57
C CYS A 12 9.23 -12.40 -7.11
N ILE A 13 10.07 -11.56 -6.49
CA ILE A 13 10.28 -10.16 -6.93
C ILE A 13 11.02 -10.13 -8.27
N GLY A 14 12.07 -10.96 -8.44
CA GLY A 14 12.76 -11.09 -9.72
C GLY A 14 11.83 -11.56 -10.84
N ALA A 15 11.03 -12.60 -10.57
CA ALA A 15 10.02 -13.10 -11.51
C ALA A 15 8.97 -12.03 -11.84
N ALA A 16 8.54 -11.23 -10.86
CA ALA A 16 7.64 -10.11 -11.10
C ALA A 16 8.27 -9.06 -12.03
N CYS A 17 9.55 -8.70 -11.83
CA CYS A 17 10.27 -7.78 -12.71
C CYS A 17 10.35 -8.31 -14.16
N GLU A 18 10.65 -9.61 -14.33
CA GLU A 18 10.67 -10.25 -15.66
C GLU A 18 9.29 -10.23 -16.33
N LEU A 19 8.22 -10.47 -15.58
CA LEU A 19 6.86 -10.38 -16.09
C LEU A 19 6.50 -8.95 -16.50
N VAL A 20 6.90 -7.94 -15.73
CA VAL A 20 6.72 -6.53 -16.11
C VAL A 20 7.42 -6.25 -17.44
N ALA A 21 8.69 -6.62 -17.58
CA ALA A 21 9.44 -6.38 -18.80
C ALA A 21 8.81 -7.10 -20.02
N ARG A 22 8.38 -8.35 -19.83
CA ARG A 22 7.82 -9.18 -20.89
C ARG A 22 6.45 -8.70 -21.37
N HIS A 23 5.61 -8.21 -20.45
CA HIS A 23 4.22 -7.88 -20.70
C HIS A 23 3.94 -6.36 -20.64
N ALA A 24 4.98 -5.51 -20.64
CA ALA A 24 4.85 -4.06 -20.50
C ALA A 24 3.83 -3.45 -21.47
N HIS A 25 3.75 -3.98 -22.70
CA HIS A 25 2.86 -3.48 -23.76
C HIS A 25 1.37 -3.74 -23.52
N GLU A 26 1.03 -4.61 -22.56
CA GLU A 26 -0.36 -4.98 -22.22
C GLU A 26 -0.71 -4.75 -20.74
N LEU A 27 0.29 -4.44 -19.88
CA LEU A 27 0.09 -4.18 -18.47
C LEU A 27 -0.32 -2.72 -18.23
N ALA A 28 -1.46 -2.51 -17.58
CA ALA A 28 -1.84 -1.20 -17.07
C ALA A 28 -1.14 -0.88 -15.74
N ALA A 29 -1.04 -1.88 -14.85
CA ALA A 29 -0.47 -1.70 -13.52
C ALA A 29 0.04 -3.02 -12.94
N VAL A 30 0.94 -2.88 -11.96
CA VAL A 30 1.31 -3.94 -11.01
C VAL A 30 0.69 -3.61 -9.66
N VAL A 31 0.07 -4.60 -9.01
CA VAL A 31 -0.43 -4.49 -7.62
C VAL A 31 0.45 -5.33 -6.72
N VAL A 32 0.91 -4.76 -5.61
CA VAL A 32 1.74 -5.45 -4.63
C VAL A 32 1.33 -5.04 -3.20
N GLU A 33 1.29 -6.02 -2.28
CA GLU A 33 1.28 -5.75 -0.84
C GLU A 33 2.74 -5.55 -0.39
N PRO A 34 3.18 -4.35 0.05
CA PRO A 34 4.56 -4.17 0.48
C PRO A 34 4.87 -4.94 1.76
N LEU A 35 6.03 -5.57 1.85
CA LEU A 35 6.56 -6.35 2.98
C LEU A 35 5.79 -7.61 3.33
N VAL A 36 4.46 -7.57 3.37
CA VAL A 36 3.64 -8.65 3.94
C VAL A 36 2.45 -8.96 3.05
N GLN A 37 2.41 -10.16 2.48
CA GLN A 37 1.20 -10.70 1.88
C GLN A 37 0.30 -11.28 3.00
N GLY A 38 -0.68 -10.47 3.43
CA GLY A 38 -1.53 -10.81 4.57
C GLY A 38 -2.41 -12.02 4.31
N ALA A 39 -3.22 -11.98 3.26
CA ALA A 39 -4.18 -13.03 2.92
C ALA A 39 -3.54 -14.34 2.45
N ALA A 40 -2.29 -14.30 2.00
CA ALA A 40 -1.52 -15.48 1.62
C ALA A 40 -0.89 -16.24 2.81
N GLY A 41 -1.21 -15.86 4.05
CA GLY A 41 -0.71 -16.49 5.26
C GLY A 41 0.40 -15.70 5.95
N MET A 42 0.35 -14.38 5.89
CA MET A 42 1.32 -13.47 6.53
C MET A 42 2.75 -13.71 6.05
N GLN A 43 2.91 -13.92 4.76
CA GLN A 43 4.23 -14.16 4.15
C GLN A 43 5.01 -12.86 4.05
N LEU A 44 6.29 -12.92 4.45
CA LEU A 44 7.17 -11.76 4.56
C LEU A 44 8.25 -11.76 3.48
N ARG A 45 8.59 -10.56 2.98
CA ARG A 45 9.76 -10.36 2.12
C ARG A 45 10.61 -9.19 2.63
N PRO A 46 11.95 -9.29 2.50
CA PRO A 46 12.84 -8.21 2.89
C PRO A 46 12.57 -6.92 2.10
N PRO A 47 12.58 -5.74 2.76
CA PRO A 47 12.21 -4.49 2.13
C PRO A 47 13.12 -4.11 0.95
N HIS A 48 14.41 -4.45 1.00
CA HIS A 48 15.38 -4.08 -0.04
C HIS A 48 15.10 -4.75 -1.41
N GLU A 49 14.35 -5.84 -1.45
CA GLU A 49 14.03 -6.53 -2.71
C GLU A 49 13.03 -5.72 -3.56
N PHE A 50 12.13 -4.97 -2.94
CA PHE A 50 11.04 -4.27 -3.63
C PHE A 50 11.50 -3.12 -4.53
N ALA A 51 12.64 -2.50 -4.23
CA ALA A 51 13.16 -1.39 -5.02
C ALA A 51 13.33 -1.76 -6.51
N ALA A 52 13.71 -3.01 -6.79
CA ALA A 52 13.84 -3.53 -8.15
C ALA A 52 12.50 -3.54 -8.90
N LEU A 53 11.40 -3.93 -8.21
CA LEU A 53 10.06 -3.92 -8.80
C LEU A 53 9.59 -2.50 -9.13
N GLY A 54 9.81 -1.55 -8.21
CA GLY A 54 9.51 -0.14 -8.47
C GLY A 54 10.29 0.43 -9.66
N ALA A 55 11.58 0.09 -9.78
CA ALA A 55 12.41 0.47 -10.91
C ALA A 55 11.92 -0.14 -12.23
N ALA A 56 11.55 -1.43 -12.23
CA ALA A 56 11.01 -2.10 -13.41
C ALA A 56 9.69 -1.46 -13.88
N CYS A 57 8.77 -1.16 -12.96
CA CYS A 57 7.53 -0.47 -13.29
C CYS A 57 7.80 0.91 -13.92
N ALA A 58 8.69 1.69 -13.33
CA ALA A 58 9.05 3.01 -13.85
C ALA A 58 9.73 2.94 -15.23
N GLN A 59 10.65 1.99 -15.42
CA GLN A 59 11.37 1.78 -16.68
C GLN A 59 10.44 1.45 -17.84
N HIS A 60 9.38 0.69 -17.57
CA HIS A 60 8.44 0.20 -18.57
C HIS A 60 7.13 0.99 -18.65
N ASP A 61 7.04 2.11 -17.95
CA ASP A 61 5.85 2.96 -17.88
C ASP A 61 4.57 2.23 -17.44
N VAL A 62 4.72 1.24 -16.54
CA VAL A 62 3.64 0.48 -15.92
C VAL A 62 3.33 1.10 -14.56
N LEU A 63 2.06 1.37 -14.27
CA LEU A 63 1.67 1.95 -12.98
C LEU A 63 1.97 0.98 -11.83
N LEU A 64 2.41 1.52 -10.69
CA LEU A 64 2.61 0.77 -9.46
C LEU A 64 1.49 1.08 -8.46
N ILE A 65 0.81 0.05 -7.99
CA ILE A 65 -0.23 0.12 -6.97
C ILE A 65 0.27 -0.60 -5.72
N CYS A 66 0.42 0.12 -4.60
CA CYS A 66 0.72 -0.49 -3.31
C CYS A 66 -0.59 -0.74 -2.54
N ASP A 67 -0.85 -1.99 -2.21
CA ASP A 67 -1.94 -2.36 -1.32
C ASP A 67 -1.46 -2.26 0.14
N GLU A 68 -1.78 -1.15 0.77
CA GLU A 68 -1.44 -0.85 2.17
C GLU A 68 -2.63 -1.08 3.13
N VAL A 69 -3.65 -1.79 2.67
CA VAL A 69 -4.84 -2.07 3.48
C VAL A 69 -4.47 -2.82 4.77
N ALA A 70 -3.51 -3.74 4.73
CA ALA A 70 -3.05 -4.48 5.90
C ALA A 70 -1.80 -3.88 6.54
N THR A 71 -0.93 -3.26 5.78
CA THR A 71 0.42 -2.82 6.18
C THR A 71 0.52 -1.37 6.60
N GLY A 72 -0.45 -0.53 6.21
CA GLY A 72 -0.47 0.89 6.52
C GLY A 72 -0.75 1.23 7.99
N PHE A 73 -0.62 2.50 8.28
CA PHE A 73 -0.91 3.12 9.58
C PHE A 73 -0.08 2.54 10.74
N GLY A 74 1.23 2.44 10.53
CA GLY A 74 2.19 2.06 11.58
C GLY A 74 2.35 0.56 11.81
N ARG A 75 1.60 -0.31 11.08
CA ARG A 75 1.58 -1.75 11.28
C ARG A 75 2.97 -2.39 11.16
N THR A 76 3.83 -1.86 10.31
CA THR A 76 5.17 -2.39 10.04
C THR A 76 6.30 -1.49 10.58
N GLY A 77 5.97 -0.43 11.32
CA GLY A 77 6.93 0.49 11.93
C GLY A 77 7.02 1.87 11.27
N THR A 78 6.66 2.00 10.01
CA THR A 78 6.49 3.28 9.29
C THR A 78 5.00 3.55 9.05
N LEU A 79 4.62 4.77 8.65
CA LEU A 79 3.23 5.07 8.35
C LEU A 79 2.72 4.14 7.25
N PHE A 80 3.53 3.92 6.20
CA PHE A 80 3.26 2.96 5.13
C PHE A 80 4.47 2.04 4.90
N ALA A 81 4.22 0.76 4.64
CA ALA A 81 5.27 -0.22 4.40
C ALA A 81 6.08 0.07 3.11
N SER A 82 5.44 0.69 2.11
CA SER A 82 6.10 1.14 0.88
C SER A 82 7.28 2.09 1.12
N GLU A 83 7.29 2.85 2.23
CA GLU A 83 8.41 3.71 2.62
C GLU A 83 9.67 2.89 2.89
N GLN A 84 9.55 1.78 3.63
CA GLN A 84 10.67 0.87 3.92
C GLN A 84 11.19 0.18 2.65
N CYS A 85 10.29 -0.07 1.71
CA CYS A 85 10.59 -0.70 0.42
C CYS A 85 11.22 0.25 -0.61
N GLY A 86 11.31 1.55 -0.32
CA GLY A 86 11.74 2.56 -1.28
C GLY A 86 10.82 2.69 -2.50
N LEU A 87 9.56 2.26 -2.37
CA LEU A 87 8.55 2.34 -3.41
C LEU A 87 7.91 3.72 -3.49
N ARG A 88 7.60 4.15 -4.70
CA ARG A 88 6.83 5.36 -4.99
C ARG A 88 5.63 4.99 -5.84
N PRO A 89 4.53 4.56 -5.21
CA PRO A 89 3.36 4.11 -5.94
C PRO A 89 2.66 5.24 -6.70
N ASP A 90 2.05 4.89 -7.82
CA ASP A 90 1.13 5.77 -8.54
C ASP A 90 -0.25 5.78 -7.88
N LEU A 91 -0.65 4.65 -7.30
CA LEU A 91 -1.86 4.51 -6.48
C LEU A 91 -1.54 3.73 -5.21
N MET A 92 -2.29 4.04 -4.16
CA MET A 92 -2.22 3.33 -2.88
C MET A 92 -3.63 3.01 -2.40
N THR A 93 -3.89 1.75 -2.04
CA THR A 93 -5.15 1.36 -1.42
C THR A 93 -5.00 1.33 0.09
N LEU A 94 -5.95 1.96 0.78
CA LEU A 94 -5.97 2.14 2.23
C LEU A 94 -7.27 1.59 2.81
N GLY A 95 -7.18 1.01 4.00
CA GLY A 95 -8.35 0.48 4.70
C GLY A 95 -8.00 0.18 6.16
N LYS A 96 -8.74 -0.71 6.78
CA LYS A 96 -8.51 -1.20 8.16
C LYS A 96 -8.05 -0.10 9.13
N GLY A 97 -6.74 0.14 9.23
CA GLY A 97 -6.15 1.12 10.12
C GLY A 97 -6.55 2.58 9.87
N ILE A 98 -7.09 2.92 8.70
CA ILE A 98 -7.43 4.31 8.35
C ILE A 98 -8.36 5.01 9.36
N THR A 99 -9.23 4.25 10.02
CA THR A 99 -10.16 4.78 11.04
C THR A 99 -9.82 4.34 12.47
N GLY A 100 -8.65 3.73 12.70
CA GLY A 100 -8.32 3.14 14.00
C GLY A 100 -9.27 2.01 14.44
N GLY A 101 -10.03 1.43 13.51
CA GLY A 101 -11.00 0.35 13.79
C GLY A 101 -12.39 0.80 14.22
N TYR A 102 -12.65 2.10 14.30
CA TYR A 102 -13.97 2.61 14.77
C TYR A 102 -15.07 2.50 13.72
N LEU A 103 -14.76 2.77 12.46
CA LEU A 103 -15.75 2.71 11.36
C LEU A 103 -15.14 2.03 10.12
N ALA A 104 -16.00 1.39 9.34
CA ALA A 104 -15.60 0.84 8.05
C ALA A 104 -15.34 1.97 7.04
N MET A 105 -14.14 2.03 6.52
CA MET A 105 -13.73 2.96 5.46
C MET A 105 -12.60 2.36 4.64
N ALA A 106 -12.59 2.68 3.36
CA ALA A 106 -11.45 2.47 2.47
C ALA A 106 -11.24 3.72 1.62
N ALA A 107 -10.02 3.91 1.17
CA ALA A 107 -9.66 5.00 0.27
C ALA A 107 -8.65 4.51 -0.75
N THR A 108 -8.67 5.09 -1.94
CA THR A 108 -7.60 4.98 -2.92
C THR A 108 -7.00 6.37 -3.11
N VAL A 109 -5.70 6.47 -2.89
CA VAL A 109 -4.93 7.69 -3.13
C VAL A 109 -4.21 7.53 -4.45
N ALA A 110 -4.23 8.55 -5.28
CA ALA A 110 -3.55 8.58 -6.56
C ALA A 110 -2.57 9.75 -6.61
N ASN A 111 -1.46 9.58 -7.32
CA ASN A 111 -0.56 10.69 -7.61
C ASN A 111 -1.16 11.62 -8.69
N ASP A 112 -0.54 12.78 -8.89
CA ASP A 112 -0.96 13.78 -9.88
C ASP A 112 -1.01 13.23 -11.30
N ARG A 113 -0.11 12.31 -11.67
CA ARG A 113 -0.07 11.71 -12.99
C ARG A 113 -1.37 10.97 -13.31
N VAL A 114 -1.86 10.17 -12.36
CA VAL A 114 -3.12 9.42 -12.49
C VAL A 114 -4.31 10.36 -12.36
N TYR A 115 -4.33 11.21 -11.33
CA TYR A 115 -5.45 12.11 -11.06
C TYR A 115 -5.78 13.03 -12.26
N ARG A 116 -4.76 13.60 -12.89
CA ARG A 116 -4.94 14.50 -14.05
C ARG A 116 -5.60 13.86 -15.25
N GLN A 117 -5.59 12.52 -15.36
CA GLN A 117 -6.26 11.84 -16.46
C GLN A 117 -7.79 11.89 -16.35
N PHE A 118 -8.31 12.12 -15.15
CA PHE A 118 -9.74 12.24 -14.88
C PHE A 118 -10.25 13.68 -14.89
N LEU A 119 -9.37 14.66 -15.08
CA LEU A 119 -9.77 16.07 -15.19
C LEU A 119 -10.27 16.37 -16.59
N GLY A 120 -11.46 16.94 -16.70
CA GLY A 120 -12.10 17.30 -17.97
C GLY A 120 -13.44 17.97 -17.75
N GLU A 121 -14.23 18.05 -18.81
CA GLU A 121 -15.62 18.53 -18.73
C GLU A 121 -16.44 17.58 -17.84
N ASP A 122 -17.35 18.15 -17.06
CA ASP A 122 -18.26 17.38 -16.21
C ASP A 122 -19.12 16.44 -17.06
N LEU A 123 -19.27 15.19 -16.60
CA LEU A 123 -19.91 14.09 -17.32
C LEU A 123 -19.27 13.75 -18.68
N GLY A 124 -18.06 14.24 -18.92
CA GLY A 124 -17.29 13.95 -20.13
C GLY A 124 -16.64 12.58 -20.14
N ALA A 125 -15.86 12.31 -21.19
CA ALA A 125 -15.19 11.02 -21.40
C ALA A 125 -14.14 10.66 -20.33
N ARG A 126 -13.68 11.65 -19.56
CA ARG A 126 -12.69 11.49 -18.47
C ARG A 126 -13.30 11.34 -17.10
N THR A 127 -14.62 11.41 -16.97
CA THR A 127 -15.29 11.29 -15.68
C THR A 127 -15.10 9.91 -15.09
N LEU A 128 -14.65 9.83 -13.83
CA LEU A 128 -14.55 8.59 -13.09
C LEU A 128 -15.94 8.18 -12.58
N TYR A 129 -16.61 7.34 -13.35
CA TYR A 129 -17.90 6.77 -12.97
C TYR A 129 -17.71 5.60 -11.99
N HIS A 130 -17.28 5.92 -10.76
CA HIS A 130 -17.05 4.93 -9.72
C HIS A 130 -17.65 5.40 -8.39
N GLY A 131 -18.36 4.50 -7.72
CA GLY A 131 -18.93 4.76 -6.41
C GLY A 131 -19.95 3.70 -6.03
N HIS A 132 -20.41 3.80 -4.80
CA HIS A 132 -21.52 3.00 -4.25
C HIS A 132 -22.31 3.86 -3.24
N SER A 133 -23.44 3.35 -2.75
CA SER A 133 -24.35 4.10 -1.86
C SER A 133 -23.68 4.69 -0.62
N TYR A 134 -22.58 4.12 -0.15
CA TYR A 134 -21.86 4.56 1.05
C TYR A 134 -20.57 5.32 0.73
N SER A 135 -20.29 5.63 -0.54
CA SER A 135 -19.15 6.47 -0.92
C SER A 135 -19.30 7.88 -0.35
N GLY A 136 -18.17 8.49 0.04
CA GLY A 136 -18.15 9.84 0.59
C GLY A 136 -18.78 9.96 1.98
N ASN A 137 -18.78 8.88 2.79
CA ASN A 137 -19.31 8.89 4.15
C ASN A 137 -18.56 9.92 5.01
N ALA A 138 -19.22 11.06 5.28
CA ALA A 138 -18.64 12.17 6.02
C ALA A 138 -18.29 11.82 7.48
N LEU A 139 -19.06 10.93 8.11
CA LEU A 139 -18.78 10.48 9.47
C LEU A 139 -17.50 9.64 9.51
N ALA A 140 -17.35 8.68 8.60
CA ALA A 140 -16.13 7.87 8.52
C ALA A 140 -14.91 8.72 8.16
N ALA A 141 -15.06 9.71 7.28
CA ALA A 141 -13.99 10.66 6.95
C ALA A 141 -13.59 11.51 8.16
N ALA A 142 -14.53 11.99 8.97
CA ALA A 142 -14.24 12.72 10.19
C ALA A 142 -13.47 11.87 11.21
N VAL A 143 -13.86 10.59 11.37
CA VAL A 143 -13.13 9.63 12.23
C VAL A 143 -11.72 9.37 11.70
N ALA A 144 -11.57 9.17 10.40
CA ALA A 144 -10.25 8.98 9.79
C ALA A 144 -9.33 10.20 10.01
N LEU A 145 -9.86 11.42 9.83
CA LEU A 145 -9.11 12.65 10.09
C LEU A 145 -8.72 12.79 11.56
N ALA A 146 -9.62 12.47 12.50
CA ALA A 146 -9.31 12.47 13.91
C ALA A 146 -8.22 11.43 14.25
N HIS A 147 -8.33 10.22 13.70
CA HIS A 147 -7.34 9.16 13.88
C HIS A 147 -5.96 9.57 13.34
N LEU A 148 -5.89 10.16 12.14
CA LEU A 148 -4.61 10.63 11.58
C LEU A 148 -3.95 11.71 12.46
N ARG A 149 -4.72 12.62 13.08
CA ARG A 149 -4.17 13.61 13.99
C ARG A 149 -3.51 12.97 15.23
N LEU A 150 -4.02 11.83 15.70
CA LEU A 150 -3.43 11.14 16.85
C LEU A 150 -2.02 10.62 16.54
N PHE A 151 -1.68 10.35 15.27
CA PHE A 151 -0.30 9.99 14.91
C PHE A 151 0.69 11.11 15.25
N ASP A 152 0.29 12.37 15.00
CA ASP A 152 1.11 13.53 15.32
C ASP A 152 1.02 13.89 16.81
N ASP A 153 -0.19 13.96 17.38
CA ASP A 153 -0.44 14.39 18.75
C ASP A 153 0.20 13.46 19.81
N TRP A 154 0.26 12.16 19.52
CA TRP A 154 0.76 11.14 20.45
C TRP A 154 2.08 10.51 20.01
N ASP A 155 2.68 10.98 18.94
CA ASP A 155 3.90 10.40 18.35
C ASP A 155 3.80 8.86 18.22
N VAL A 156 2.70 8.41 17.59
CA VAL A 156 2.32 7.01 17.56
C VAL A 156 3.41 6.14 16.92
N LEU A 157 4.10 6.64 15.89
CA LEU A 157 5.13 5.85 15.20
C LEU A 157 6.35 5.63 16.10
N ALA A 158 6.79 6.62 16.87
CA ALA A 158 7.87 6.44 17.84
C ALA A 158 7.49 5.41 18.91
N ASN A 159 6.25 5.45 19.40
CA ASN A 159 5.76 4.44 20.34
C ASN A 159 5.71 3.03 19.70
N VAL A 160 5.31 2.90 18.44
CA VAL A 160 5.31 1.60 17.71
C VAL A 160 6.74 1.04 17.68
N VAL A 161 7.74 1.85 17.30
CA VAL A 161 9.15 1.42 17.26
C VAL A 161 9.63 0.97 18.63
N ALA A 162 9.33 1.73 19.68
CA ALA A 162 9.71 1.38 21.06
C ALA A 162 9.05 0.06 21.52
N ARG A 163 7.77 -0.14 21.20
CA ARG A 163 7.06 -1.39 21.55
C ARG A 163 7.56 -2.59 20.74
N ALA A 164 7.88 -2.39 19.47
CA ALA A 164 8.46 -3.45 18.64
C ALA A 164 9.80 -3.94 19.22
N ALA A 165 10.71 -3.01 19.62
CA ALA A 165 11.96 -3.38 20.27
C ALA A 165 11.72 -4.16 21.58
N GLN A 166 10.79 -3.70 22.43
CA GLN A 166 10.44 -4.38 23.67
C GLN A 166 9.91 -5.81 23.43
N VAL A 167 9.06 -5.99 22.40
CA VAL A 167 8.52 -7.32 22.04
C VAL A 167 9.66 -8.23 21.56
N THR A 168 10.59 -7.72 20.76
CA THR A 168 11.75 -8.50 20.30
C THR A 168 12.60 -8.98 21.47
N GLU A 169 12.96 -8.09 22.41
CA GLU A 169 13.71 -8.46 23.62
C GLU A 169 13.01 -9.54 24.42
N LEU A 170 11.68 -9.42 24.64
CA LEU A 170 10.90 -10.41 25.38
C LEU A 170 10.81 -11.77 24.66
N LEU A 171 10.83 -11.77 23.33
CA LEU A 171 10.81 -13.01 22.55
C LEU A 171 12.18 -13.70 22.54
N ASP A 172 13.26 -12.92 22.48
CA ASP A 172 14.63 -13.46 22.55
C ASP A 172 14.90 -14.15 23.89
N ASP A 173 14.28 -13.70 24.99
CA ASP A 173 14.36 -14.32 26.31
C ASP A 173 13.59 -15.66 26.40
N LEU A 174 12.73 -15.97 25.42
CA LEU A 174 11.90 -17.19 25.41
C LEU A 174 12.51 -18.33 24.56
N VAL A 175 13.55 -18.06 23.79
CA VAL A 175 14.22 -19.00 22.87
C VAL A 175 15.59 -19.38 23.44
#